data_450c89e772542d9ef3e35d72b9f61b81
#
_entry.id   450c89e772542d9ef3e35d72b9f61b81
#
_cell.length_a   1.000
_cell.length_b   1.000
_cell.length_c   1.000
_cell.angle_alpha   90.00
_cell.angle_beta   90.00
_cell.angle_gamma   90.00
#
_symmetry.space_group_name_H-M   'P 1'
#
loop_
_entity.id
_entity.type
_entity.pdbx_description
1 polymer ?
#
loop_
_entity_poly.entity_id
_entity_poly.type
_entity_poly.pdbx_seq_one_letter_code
_entity_poly.pdbx_strand_id
1 'polypeptide(L)'
;MKPLVTLLLLTWVAVAPAGAGTITGTVRAEGKAGAALDAECGAYDSRAFKFAEKVNYQEMRDFVIYIEGTVGTNTPVAPAKPVQVVTRKVMQKKAMFQPHVLPVVVGTTVEWPNNDDIYHNVFSYSEAKPFDLDLYKAPEVKLVTFDKPGRVDVFCSIHATMSCVVLVLENPYFAMADDKGTYAISNVPPGTYKLKAWHERLPSQIKEIVVPETGGVKVDFTLGITQLPKY
;
A
#
# COMPACT_ATOMS: atom_id res chain seq x y z
N MET A 1 -24.72 46.73 53.57
CA MET A 1 -23.83 46.50 52.40
C MET A 1 -24.01 45.04 51.97
N LYS A 2 -24.66 44.78 50.82
CA LYS A 2 -24.88 43.41 50.28
C LYS A 2 -23.82 43.15 49.23
N PRO A 3 -23.14 41.99 49.21
CA PRO A 3 -22.15 41.69 48.17
C PRO A 3 -22.88 41.31 46.86
N LEU A 4 -22.42 41.91 45.76
CA LEU A 4 -22.85 41.60 44.40
C LEU A 4 -22.07 40.36 43.95
N VAL A 5 -22.76 39.24 43.77
CA VAL A 5 -22.18 38.01 43.20
C VAL A 5 -22.27 38.10 41.68
N THR A 6 -21.15 38.33 41.06
CA THR A 6 -21.04 38.32 39.60
C THR A 6 -20.95 36.87 39.11
N LEU A 7 -21.99 36.38 38.47
CA LEU A 7 -22.04 35.04 37.87
C LEU A 7 -21.30 35.07 36.53
N LEU A 8 -20.11 34.49 36.47
CA LEU A 8 -19.36 34.30 35.20
C LEU A 8 -19.98 33.12 34.44
N LEU A 9 -20.71 33.40 33.37
CA LEU A 9 -21.19 32.40 32.43
C LEU A 9 -20.02 31.93 31.56
N LEU A 10 -19.46 30.75 31.87
CA LEU A 10 -18.57 30.04 30.95
C LEU A 10 -19.37 29.48 29.77
N THR A 11 -19.25 30.11 28.63
CA THR A 11 -19.78 29.56 27.37
C THR A 11 -18.88 28.43 26.89
N TRP A 12 -19.36 27.19 27.02
CA TRP A 12 -18.75 26.04 26.36
C TRP A 12 -18.94 26.15 24.86
N VAL A 13 -17.89 26.44 24.13
CA VAL A 13 -17.87 26.29 22.68
C VAL A 13 -17.72 24.80 22.39
N ALA A 14 -18.81 24.14 22.02
CA ALA A 14 -18.78 22.78 21.52
C ALA A 14 -18.02 22.78 20.17
N VAL A 15 -16.79 22.34 20.17
CA VAL A 15 -16.07 22.04 18.91
C VAL A 15 -16.73 20.79 18.34
N ALA A 16 -17.49 20.95 17.27
CA ALA A 16 -18.01 19.82 16.51
C ALA A 16 -16.82 18.95 16.05
N PRO A 17 -16.92 17.62 16.13
CA PRO A 17 -15.88 16.76 15.57
C PRO A 17 -15.73 17.08 14.09
N ALA A 18 -14.50 17.32 13.65
CA ALA A 18 -14.20 17.52 12.23
C ALA A 18 -14.79 16.34 11.44
N GLY A 19 -15.63 16.60 10.47
CA GLY A 19 -16.23 15.58 9.63
C GLY A 19 -15.12 14.71 9.01
N ALA A 20 -15.38 13.44 8.83
CA ALA A 20 -14.45 12.53 8.16
C ALA A 20 -15.11 12.01 6.89
N GLY A 21 -14.42 12.16 5.77
CA GLY A 21 -14.88 11.67 4.48
C GLY A 21 -14.44 10.22 4.20
N THR A 22 -15.03 9.62 3.18
CA THR A 22 -14.65 8.31 2.68
C THR A 22 -14.29 8.41 1.20
N ILE A 23 -13.16 7.83 0.80
CA ILE A 23 -12.78 7.69 -0.59
C ILE A 23 -13.10 6.26 -1.01
N THR A 24 -13.90 6.11 -2.07
CA THR A 24 -14.26 4.80 -2.63
C THR A 24 -13.96 4.76 -4.11
N GLY A 25 -13.88 3.57 -4.69
CA GLY A 25 -13.73 3.45 -6.14
C GLY A 25 -13.32 2.06 -6.56
N THR A 26 -12.94 1.97 -7.82
CA THR A 26 -12.42 0.75 -8.43
C THR A 26 -11.06 1.01 -9.05
N VAL A 27 -10.22 -0.02 -9.07
CA VAL A 27 -8.95 -0.04 -9.80
C VAL A 27 -8.89 -1.29 -10.67
N ARG A 28 -8.40 -1.11 -11.90
CA ARG A 28 -8.19 -2.20 -12.84
C ARG A 28 -6.91 -1.97 -13.61
N ALA A 29 -6.40 -3.04 -14.20
CA ALA A 29 -5.30 -2.97 -15.14
C ALA A 29 -5.81 -3.14 -16.58
N GLU A 30 -5.24 -2.38 -17.51
CA GLU A 30 -5.51 -2.51 -18.94
C GLU A 30 -4.19 -2.52 -19.72
N GLY A 31 -4.08 -3.43 -20.68
CA GLY A 31 -2.99 -3.44 -21.66
C GLY A 31 -3.21 -2.42 -22.76
N LYS A 32 -2.19 -2.22 -23.60
CA LYS A 32 -2.33 -1.39 -24.79
C LYS A 32 -3.41 -1.97 -25.71
N ALA A 33 -4.35 -1.14 -26.14
CA ALA A 33 -5.32 -1.52 -27.15
C ALA A 33 -4.59 -2.01 -28.42
N GLY A 34 -4.87 -3.23 -28.87
CA GLY A 34 -4.20 -3.86 -30.03
C GLY A 34 -3.04 -4.80 -29.67
N ALA A 35 -2.68 -4.96 -28.40
CA ALA A 35 -1.90 -6.11 -27.94
C ALA A 35 -2.80 -7.36 -27.81
N ALA A 36 -3.73 -7.54 -28.75
CA ALA A 36 -4.52 -8.73 -28.85
C ALA A 36 -3.59 -9.92 -29.10
N LEU A 37 -3.97 -11.04 -28.52
CA LEU A 37 -3.35 -12.36 -28.59
C LEU A 37 -3.38 -12.97 -30.01
N ASP A 38 -3.09 -12.21 -31.05
CA ASP A 38 -2.92 -12.71 -32.41
C ASP A 38 -1.49 -13.26 -32.58
N ALA A 39 -1.21 -14.32 -31.83
CA ALA A 39 -0.14 -15.23 -32.18
C ALA A 39 -0.70 -16.28 -33.14
N GLU A 40 -1.11 -15.88 -34.33
CA GLU A 40 -1.11 -16.82 -35.46
C GLU A 40 0.36 -17.20 -35.70
N CYS A 41 0.61 -18.50 -35.57
CA CYS A 41 1.86 -19.13 -35.90
C CYS A 41 2.21 -18.88 -37.37
N GLY A 42 2.96 -17.85 -37.66
CA GLY A 42 3.48 -17.57 -38.99
C GLY A 42 4.84 -16.90 -38.90
N ALA A 43 5.87 -17.64 -39.31
CA ALA A 43 7.28 -17.23 -39.47
C ALA A 43 8.03 -16.99 -38.16
N TYR A 44 9.05 -17.81 -37.95
CA TYR A 44 10.02 -17.78 -36.87
C TYR A 44 10.81 -16.47 -36.83
N ASP A 45 10.34 -15.49 -36.09
CA ASP A 45 11.15 -14.34 -35.68
C ASP A 45 11.47 -14.44 -34.20
N SER A 46 12.60 -15.06 -33.90
CA SER A 46 13.07 -15.29 -32.51
C SER A 46 13.28 -14.01 -31.69
N ARG A 47 13.29 -12.83 -32.34
CA ARG A 47 13.44 -11.54 -31.69
C ARG A 47 12.12 -10.96 -31.20
N ALA A 48 11.00 -11.22 -31.87
CA ALA A 48 9.69 -10.78 -31.51
C ALA A 48 9.15 -11.49 -30.21
N PHE A 49 9.62 -12.72 -29.96
CA PHE A 49 9.18 -13.53 -28.83
C PHE A 49 10.01 -13.39 -27.56
N LYS A 50 11.20 -12.79 -27.62
CA LYS A 50 12.08 -12.69 -26.44
C LYS A 50 11.57 -11.80 -25.30
N PHE A 51 10.59 -10.92 -25.57
CA PHE A 51 10.14 -9.92 -24.61
C PHE A 51 8.61 -9.76 -24.52
N ALA A 52 7.83 -10.62 -25.17
CA ALA A 52 6.39 -10.63 -25.01
C ALA A 52 6.01 -11.41 -23.74
N GLU A 53 6.22 -10.80 -22.56
CA GLU A 53 5.60 -11.30 -21.37
C GLU A 53 4.08 -11.18 -21.54
N LYS A 54 3.38 -12.32 -21.61
CA LYS A 54 1.91 -12.33 -21.68
C LYS A 54 1.38 -11.93 -20.31
N VAL A 55 1.16 -10.66 -20.11
CA VAL A 55 0.56 -10.13 -18.87
C VAL A 55 -0.94 -10.27 -18.98
N ASN A 56 -1.54 -11.08 -18.10
CA ASN A 56 -2.99 -11.13 -17.96
C ASN A 56 -3.45 -9.95 -17.07
N TYR A 57 -3.80 -8.83 -17.68
CA TYR A 57 -4.25 -7.63 -16.96
C TYR A 57 -5.53 -7.86 -16.15
N GLN A 58 -6.40 -8.81 -16.54
CA GLN A 58 -7.65 -9.10 -15.82
C GLN A 58 -7.43 -9.87 -14.53
N GLU A 59 -6.32 -10.60 -14.42
CA GLU A 59 -5.95 -11.36 -13.23
C GLU A 59 -5.01 -10.59 -12.28
N MET A 60 -4.64 -9.35 -12.61
CA MET A 60 -3.81 -8.55 -11.73
C MET A 60 -4.54 -8.24 -10.42
N ARG A 61 -3.82 -8.38 -9.32
CA ARG A 61 -4.27 -8.19 -7.94
C ARG A 61 -3.26 -7.32 -7.20
N ASP A 62 -3.45 -7.16 -5.91
CA ASP A 62 -2.51 -6.43 -5.04
C ASP A 62 -2.33 -4.95 -5.38
N PHE A 63 -3.40 -4.33 -5.90
CA PHE A 63 -3.42 -2.88 -6.05
C PHE A 63 -3.51 -2.20 -4.69
N VAL A 64 -2.64 -1.22 -4.46
CA VAL A 64 -2.66 -0.38 -3.26
C VAL A 64 -3.05 1.03 -3.65
N ILE A 65 -4.11 1.56 -3.02
CA ILE A 65 -4.55 2.94 -3.20
C ILE A 65 -4.26 3.69 -1.91
N TYR A 66 -3.58 4.83 -2.00
CA TYR A 66 -3.16 5.57 -0.82
C TYR A 66 -3.05 7.08 -1.07
N ILE A 67 -3.17 7.87 -0.01
CA ILE A 67 -2.89 9.31 -0.03
C ILE A 67 -1.36 9.48 0.03
N GLU A 68 -0.79 10.18 -0.97
CA GLU A 68 0.64 10.44 -1.05
C GLU A 68 1.04 11.59 -0.12
N GLY A 69 2.16 11.45 0.57
CA GLY A 69 2.72 12.45 1.47
C GLY A 69 2.08 12.47 2.87
N THR A 70 2.47 13.47 3.65
CA THR A 70 1.93 13.63 5.00
C THR A 70 0.56 14.27 4.95
N VAL A 71 -0.43 13.65 5.58
CA VAL A 71 -1.75 14.25 5.78
C VAL A 71 -1.65 15.22 6.97
N GLY A 72 -1.65 16.54 6.66
CA GLY A 72 -1.56 17.57 7.68
C GLY A 72 -2.78 17.55 8.60
N THR A 73 -2.55 17.24 9.86
CA THR A 73 -3.50 17.56 10.92
C THR A 73 -3.30 19.01 11.28
N ASN A 74 -4.09 19.93 10.71
CA ASN A 74 -4.21 21.30 11.23
C ASN A 74 -4.90 21.34 12.60
N THR A 75 -5.22 20.20 13.18
CA THR A 75 -5.66 20.03 14.56
C THR A 75 -4.44 19.65 15.39
N PRO A 76 -4.19 20.30 16.54
CA PRO A 76 -3.21 19.80 17.50
C PRO A 76 -3.63 18.38 17.86
N VAL A 77 -2.94 17.39 17.29
CA VAL A 77 -3.08 16.01 17.74
C VAL A 77 -2.61 16.05 19.18
N ALA A 78 -3.53 15.83 20.13
CA ALA A 78 -3.15 15.48 21.48
C ALA A 78 -2.03 14.45 21.40
N PRO A 79 -0.98 14.52 22.25
CA PRO A 79 0.18 13.63 22.13
C PRO A 79 -0.35 12.22 21.96
N ALA A 80 -0.01 11.66 20.82
CA ALA A 80 -0.47 10.33 20.44
C ALA A 80 -0.22 9.41 21.62
N LYS A 81 -1.26 8.71 22.08
CA LYS A 81 -1.08 7.55 22.95
C LYS A 81 0.09 6.76 22.38
N PRO A 82 0.98 6.21 23.23
CA PRO A 82 2.17 5.50 22.77
C PRO A 82 1.76 4.64 21.58
N VAL A 83 2.44 4.86 20.44
CA VAL A 83 2.13 4.19 19.19
C VAL A 83 2.03 2.71 19.52
N GLN A 84 0.82 2.17 19.49
CA GLN A 84 0.67 0.72 19.59
C GLN A 84 1.51 0.19 18.44
N VAL A 85 2.54 -0.55 18.77
CA VAL A 85 3.38 -1.22 17.76
C VAL A 85 2.43 -2.09 16.95
N VAL A 86 2.04 -1.60 15.79
CA VAL A 86 1.18 -2.38 14.89
C VAL A 86 2.06 -3.46 14.33
N THR A 87 1.90 -4.67 14.83
CA THR A 87 2.60 -5.83 14.31
C THR A 87 1.82 -6.39 13.13
N ARG A 88 2.49 -6.48 12.00
CA ARG A 88 2.00 -7.12 10.79
C ARG A 88 2.80 -8.40 10.55
N LYS A 89 2.32 -9.27 9.68
CA LYS A 89 2.93 -10.57 9.47
C LYS A 89 3.03 -10.90 7.99
N VAL A 90 4.19 -11.40 7.58
CA VAL A 90 4.40 -12.06 6.29
C VAL A 90 4.84 -13.49 6.56
N MET A 91 3.97 -14.43 6.26
CA MET A 91 4.24 -15.86 6.46
C MET A 91 5.08 -16.42 5.32
N GLN A 92 5.98 -17.33 5.66
CA GLN A 92 6.70 -18.16 4.69
C GLN A 92 6.02 -19.52 4.65
N LYS A 93 5.38 -19.86 3.53
CA LYS A 93 4.66 -21.12 3.37
C LYS A 93 4.68 -21.59 1.93
N LYS A 94 5.04 -22.87 1.70
CA LYS A 94 5.21 -23.48 0.37
C LYS A 94 6.24 -22.72 -0.49
N ALA A 95 7.35 -22.31 0.14
CA ALA A 95 8.38 -21.47 -0.48
C ALA A 95 7.82 -20.18 -1.13
N MET A 96 6.84 -19.56 -0.49
CA MET A 96 6.27 -18.26 -0.87
C MET A 96 6.13 -17.36 0.36
N PHE A 97 6.25 -16.05 0.16
CA PHE A 97 5.83 -15.03 1.13
C PHE A 97 4.35 -14.72 0.96
N GLN A 98 3.60 -14.66 2.07
CA GLN A 98 2.16 -14.39 2.09
C GLN A 98 1.82 -13.37 3.18
N PRO A 99 1.21 -12.23 2.83
CA PRO A 99 0.80 -11.80 1.47
C PRO A 99 2.00 -11.45 0.57
N HIS A 100 1.78 -11.39 -0.75
CA HIS A 100 2.80 -10.96 -1.71
C HIS A 100 3.06 -9.45 -1.63
N VAL A 101 2.03 -8.63 -1.42
CA VAL A 101 2.16 -7.19 -1.17
C VAL A 101 1.60 -6.86 0.20
N LEU A 102 2.40 -6.19 1.03
CA LEU A 102 2.01 -5.74 2.36
C LEU A 102 2.19 -4.22 2.50
N PRO A 103 1.14 -3.40 2.42
CA PRO A 103 1.22 -2.00 2.77
C PRO A 103 1.25 -1.83 4.30
N VAL A 104 2.16 -0.99 4.78
CA VAL A 104 2.34 -0.66 6.20
C VAL A 104 2.62 0.82 6.39
N VAL A 105 2.36 1.36 7.57
CA VAL A 105 2.77 2.72 7.93
C VAL A 105 4.20 2.72 8.48
N VAL A 106 4.94 3.79 8.28
CA VAL A 106 6.25 4.02 8.90
C VAL A 106 6.19 3.72 10.40
N GLY A 107 7.19 3.00 10.92
CA GLY A 107 7.27 2.54 12.31
C GLY A 107 6.63 1.18 12.56
N THR A 108 6.00 0.56 11.56
CA THR A 108 5.41 -0.78 11.71
C THR A 108 6.51 -1.84 11.81
N THR A 109 6.34 -2.76 12.77
CA THR A 109 7.15 -3.98 12.87
C THR A 109 6.44 -5.13 12.16
N VAL A 110 7.16 -5.84 11.30
CA VAL A 110 6.66 -7.01 10.58
C VAL A 110 7.32 -8.27 11.13
N GLU A 111 6.49 -9.26 11.44
CA GLU A 111 6.90 -10.62 11.82
C GLU A 111 7.09 -11.47 10.57
N TRP A 112 8.13 -12.30 10.57
CA TRP A 112 8.49 -13.21 9.48
C TRP A 112 8.53 -14.66 9.96
N PRO A 113 7.37 -15.28 10.34
CA PRO A 113 7.36 -16.70 10.72
C PRO A 113 7.61 -17.59 9.50
N ASN A 114 8.44 -18.61 9.69
CA ASN A 114 8.62 -19.68 8.72
C ASN A 114 7.69 -20.85 9.09
N ASN A 115 6.72 -21.15 8.23
CA ASN A 115 5.73 -22.21 8.41
C ASN A 115 6.00 -23.43 7.51
N ASP A 116 7.19 -23.51 6.92
CA ASP A 116 7.67 -24.66 6.17
C ASP A 116 8.66 -25.47 7.02
N ASP A 117 8.83 -26.75 6.72
CA ASP A 117 9.79 -27.65 7.39
C ASP A 117 11.22 -27.49 6.86
N ILE A 118 11.46 -26.50 6.00
CA ILE A 118 12.75 -26.19 5.39
C ILE A 118 13.24 -24.81 5.81
N TYR A 119 14.52 -24.56 5.65
CA TYR A 119 15.12 -23.26 5.90
C TYR A 119 14.71 -22.26 4.82
N HIS A 120 14.46 -21.03 5.24
CA HIS A 120 14.34 -19.86 4.37
C HIS A 120 15.22 -18.74 4.92
N ASN A 121 15.54 -17.81 4.02
CA ASN A 121 16.16 -16.55 4.36
C ASN A 121 15.21 -15.42 3.96
N VAL A 122 15.25 -14.31 4.66
CA VAL A 122 14.47 -13.11 4.36
C VAL A 122 15.43 -11.94 4.29
N PHE A 123 15.58 -11.33 3.12
CA PHE A 123 16.50 -10.20 2.94
C PHE A 123 15.98 -9.16 1.96
N SER A 124 16.51 -7.96 2.07
CA SER A 124 16.26 -6.85 1.14
C SER A 124 17.50 -5.97 0.99
N TYR A 125 17.74 -5.51 -0.23
CA TYR A 125 18.73 -4.46 -0.55
C TYR A 125 18.07 -3.12 -0.91
N SER A 126 16.74 -2.99 -0.73
CA SER A 126 16.03 -1.76 -1.02
C SER A 126 16.53 -0.61 -0.12
N GLU A 127 16.72 0.58 -0.72
CA GLU A 127 17.23 1.77 -0.01
C GLU A 127 16.39 2.16 1.21
N ALA A 128 15.06 1.95 1.13
CA ALA A 128 14.15 2.26 2.24
C ALA A 128 14.39 1.37 3.46
N LYS A 129 14.80 0.10 3.28
CA LYS A 129 15.10 -0.82 4.37
C LYS A 129 15.99 -1.99 3.90
N PRO A 130 17.33 -1.84 3.92
CA PRO A 130 18.22 -2.98 3.73
C PRO A 130 18.27 -3.83 5.00
N PHE A 131 18.18 -5.16 4.86
CA PHE A 131 18.33 -6.12 5.96
C PHE A 131 18.59 -7.53 5.43
N ASP A 132 19.14 -8.40 6.28
CA ASP A 132 19.29 -9.83 6.07
C ASP A 132 19.05 -10.55 7.41
N LEU A 133 18.14 -11.52 7.41
CA LEU A 133 17.76 -12.27 8.61
C LEU A 133 18.45 -13.65 8.70
N ASP A 134 19.39 -13.93 7.81
CA ASP A 134 20.02 -15.24 7.67
C ASP A 134 19.03 -16.40 7.44
N LEU A 135 19.54 -17.61 7.39
CA LEU A 135 18.73 -18.82 7.24
C LEU A 135 18.11 -19.23 8.58
N TYR A 136 16.80 -19.43 8.60
CA TYR A 136 16.08 -19.93 9.78
C TYR A 136 14.86 -20.77 9.41
N LYS A 137 14.35 -21.53 10.35
CA LYS A 137 13.10 -22.29 10.23
C LYS A 137 12.30 -22.27 11.53
N ALA A 138 11.08 -22.80 11.49
CA ALA A 138 10.24 -22.92 12.68
C ALA A 138 10.99 -23.59 13.87
N PRO A 139 10.73 -23.17 15.12
CA PRO A 139 9.72 -22.19 15.56
C PRO A 139 10.21 -20.73 15.59
N GLU A 140 11.37 -20.42 15.03
CA GLU A 140 11.94 -19.08 15.08
C GLU A 140 11.11 -18.07 14.26
N VAL A 141 10.88 -16.90 14.85
CA VAL A 141 10.20 -15.76 14.21
C VAL A 141 11.11 -14.55 14.26
N LYS A 142 11.46 -14.03 13.11
CA LYS A 142 12.27 -12.80 13.00
C LYS A 142 11.38 -11.58 12.89
N LEU A 143 11.90 -10.41 13.28
CA LEU A 143 11.20 -9.12 13.29
C LEU A 143 11.99 -8.07 12.52
N VAL A 144 11.29 -7.27 11.72
CA VAL A 144 11.87 -6.10 11.04
C VAL A 144 10.97 -4.91 11.22
N THR A 145 11.50 -3.77 11.70
CA THR A 145 10.77 -2.49 11.79
C THR A 145 11.09 -1.64 10.58
N PHE A 146 10.04 -1.12 9.91
CA PHE A 146 10.13 -0.30 8.72
C PHE A 146 9.98 1.17 9.09
N ASP A 147 11.07 1.89 9.17
CA ASP A 147 11.21 3.25 9.72
C ASP A 147 11.35 4.35 8.65
N LYS A 148 11.47 3.99 7.38
CA LYS A 148 11.58 4.91 6.26
C LYS A 148 10.54 4.59 5.19
N PRO A 149 9.81 5.60 4.64
CA PRO A 149 8.81 5.35 3.60
C PRO A 149 9.49 4.89 2.30
N GLY A 150 8.79 4.06 1.54
CA GLY A 150 9.25 3.58 0.25
C GLY A 150 8.86 2.14 -0.04
N ARG A 151 9.25 1.66 -1.21
CA ARG A 151 9.11 0.27 -1.62
C ARG A 151 10.29 -0.54 -1.10
N VAL A 152 10.00 -1.68 -0.49
CA VAL A 152 10.99 -2.64 -0.02
C VAL A 152 10.71 -3.98 -0.67
N ASP A 153 11.57 -4.36 -1.62
CA ASP A 153 11.52 -5.66 -2.28
C ASP A 153 12.26 -6.67 -1.41
N VAL A 154 11.57 -7.76 -1.07
CA VAL A 154 12.06 -8.80 -0.15
C VAL A 154 12.19 -10.12 -0.88
N PHE A 155 13.27 -10.84 -0.64
CA PHE A 155 13.64 -12.07 -1.34
C PHE A 155 14.11 -13.16 -0.38
N CYS A 156 14.19 -14.38 -0.90
CA CYS A 156 14.87 -15.51 -0.28
C CYS A 156 16.10 -15.90 -1.12
N SER A 157 17.27 -16.09 -0.48
CA SER A 157 18.52 -16.38 -1.19
C SER A 157 18.59 -17.79 -1.80
N ILE A 158 17.76 -18.71 -1.32
CA ILE A 158 17.78 -20.12 -1.75
C ILE A 158 16.59 -20.56 -2.61
N HIS A 159 15.56 -19.71 -2.73
CA HIS A 159 14.38 -19.98 -3.56
C HIS A 159 14.10 -18.77 -4.46
N ALA A 160 14.53 -18.85 -5.72
CA ALA A 160 14.52 -17.72 -6.66
C ALA A 160 13.13 -17.10 -6.94
N THR A 161 12.06 -17.87 -6.77
CA THR A 161 10.67 -17.40 -6.98
C THR A 161 10.03 -16.82 -5.73
N MET A 162 10.71 -16.91 -4.56
CA MET A 162 10.19 -16.46 -3.28
C MET A 162 10.48 -14.99 -3.07
N SER A 163 9.51 -14.14 -3.37
CA SER A 163 9.60 -12.69 -3.22
C SER A 163 8.30 -12.08 -2.73
N CYS A 164 8.38 -10.90 -2.13
CA CYS A 164 7.24 -10.05 -1.78
C CYS A 164 7.65 -8.58 -1.72
N VAL A 165 6.68 -7.70 -1.59
CA VAL A 165 6.89 -6.26 -1.46
C VAL A 165 6.27 -5.76 -0.16
N VAL A 166 7.05 -5.05 0.65
CA VAL A 166 6.53 -4.23 1.74
C VAL A 166 6.49 -2.78 1.25
N LEU A 167 5.28 -2.22 1.15
CA LEU A 167 5.09 -0.82 0.74
C LEU A 167 4.92 0.03 2.00
N VAL A 168 5.95 0.79 2.36
CA VAL A 168 5.98 1.62 3.58
C VAL A 168 5.42 2.99 3.26
N LEU A 169 4.31 3.35 3.89
CA LEU A 169 3.54 4.55 3.64
C LEU A 169 3.70 5.57 4.78
N GLU A 170 3.62 6.86 4.46
CA GLU A 170 3.80 7.95 5.43
C GLU A 170 2.58 8.17 6.33
N ASN A 171 1.40 7.70 5.90
CA ASN A 171 0.14 7.92 6.60
C ASN A 171 -0.76 6.68 6.56
N PRO A 172 -1.79 6.56 7.41
CA PRO A 172 -2.66 5.39 7.49
C PRO A 172 -3.81 5.38 6.47
N TYR A 173 -3.89 6.36 5.58
CA TYR A 173 -4.99 6.49 4.61
C TYR A 173 -4.69 5.72 3.33
N PHE A 174 -4.84 4.41 3.40
CA PHE A 174 -4.65 3.50 2.28
C PHE A 174 -5.62 2.32 2.35
N ALA A 175 -5.81 1.66 1.23
CA ALA A 175 -6.53 0.40 1.10
C ALA A 175 -5.89 -0.49 0.05
N MET A 176 -5.97 -1.80 0.25
CA MET A 176 -5.80 -2.76 -0.84
C MET A 176 -7.15 -2.95 -1.53
N ALA A 177 -7.14 -3.04 -2.84
CA ALA A 177 -8.33 -3.41 -3.58
C ALA A 177 -8.64 -4.90 -3.38
N ASP A 178 -9.93 -5.23 -3.35
CA ASP A 178 -10.42 -6.59 -3.33
C ASP A 178 -10.23 -7.29 -4.69
N ASP A 179 -10.65 -8.56 -4.79
CA ASP A 179 -10.57 -9.35 -6.02
C ASP A 179 -11.38 -8.77 -7.20
N LYS A 180 -12.33 -7.88 -6.92
CA LYS A 180 -13.12 -7.15 -7.93
C LYS A 180 -12.51 -5.79 -8.26
N GLY A 181 -11.38 -5.45 -7.64
CA GLY A 181 -10.74 -4.16 -7.78
C GLY A 181 -11.41 -3.04 -6.97
N THR A 182 -12.34 -3.34 -6.06
CA THR A 182 -13.03 -2.33 -5.24
C THR A 182 -12.20 -1.95 -4.03
N TYR A 183 -12.20 -0.67 -3.66
CA TYR A 183 -11.50 -0.19 -2.48
C TYR A 183 -12.29 0.89 -1.73
N ALA A 184 -11.98 1.05 -0.42
CA ALA A 184 -12.51 2.11 0.42
C ALA A 184 -11.47 2.57 1.43
N ILE A 185 -11.26 3.89 1.54
CA ILE A 185 -10.40 4.54 2.54
C ILE A 185 -11.32 5.41 3.39
N SER A 186 -11.50 5.04 4.64
CA SER A 186 -12.42 5.71 5.57
C SER A 186 -11.69 6.68 6.50
N ASN A 187 -12.46 7.55 7.13
CA ASN A 187 -11.98 8.50 8.15
C ASN A 187 -10.91 9.47 7.64
N VAL A 188 -10.98 9.84 6.37
CA VAL A 188 -10.06 10.80 5.77
C VAL A 188 -10.50 12.21 6.17
N PRO A 189 -9.64 13.05 6.75
CA PRO A 189 -9.97 14.45 7.03
C PRO A 189 -10.37 15.21 5.76
N PRO A 190 -11.25 16.22 5.84
CA PRO A 190 -11.56 17.06 4.71
C PRO A 190 -10.30 17.78 4.19
N GLY A 191 -10.17 17.89 2.87
CA GLY A 191 -9.00 18.52 2.28
C GLY A 191 -8.74 18.11 0.84
N THR A 192 -7.70 18.69 0.26
CA THR A 192 -7.21 18.34 -1.08
C THR A 192 -6.01 17.41 -0.95
N TYR A 193 -6.05 16.29 -1.66
CA TYR A 193 -5.05 15.23 -1.57
C TYR A 193 -4.63 14.71 -2.93
N LYS A 194 -3.42 14.18 -2.99
CA LYS A 194 -2.95 13.37 -4.11
C LYS A 194 -3.23 11.90 -3.77
N LEU A 195 -4.23 11.33 -4.44
CA LEU A 195 -4.56 9.91 -4.32
C LEU A 195 -3.79 9.12 -5.38
N LYS A 196 -3.00 8.15 -4.95
CA LYS A 196 -2.16 7.33 -5.82
C LYS A 196 -2.65 5.89 -5.84
N ALA A 197 -2.79 5.36 -7.04
CA ALA A 197 -2.97 3.93 -7.27
C ALA A 197 -1.63 3.33 -7.70
N TRP A 198 -1.20 2.29 -7.00
CA TRP A 198 0.08 1.62 -7.18
C TRP A 198 -0.11 0.13 -7.39
N HIS A 199 0.74 -0.42 -8.24
CA HIS A 199 0.93 -1.86 -8.42
C HIS A 199 2.41 -2.12 -8.73
N GLU A 200 2.96 -3.25 -8.26
CA GLU A 200 4.40 -3.54 -8.36
C GLU A 200 4.95 -3.57 -9.80
N ARG A 201 4.10 -3.95 -10.77
CA ARG A 201 4.46 -4.19 -12.18
C ARG A 201 3.94 -3.14 -13.15
N LEU A 202 3.15 -2.16 -12.69
CA LEU A 202 2.53 -1.15 -13.54
C LEU A 202 2.95 0.27 -13.12
N PRO A 203 3.04 1.20 -14.07
CA PRO A 203 3.20 2.61 -13.74
C PRO A 203 2.06 3.09 -12.83
N SER A 204 2.41 3.76 -11.74
CA SER A 204 1.42 4.34 -10.82
C SER A 204 0.66 5.48 -11.48
N GLN A 205 -0.59 5.67 -11.07
CA GLN A 205 -1.42 6.81 -11.46
C GLN A 205 -1.74 7.65 -10.24
N ILE A 206 -1.65 8.99 -10.37
CA ILE A 206 -1.98 9.95 -9.32
C ILE A 206 -3.15 10.79 -9.79
N LYS A 207 -4.13 11.03 -8.90
CA LYS A 207 -5.23 11.97 -9.10
C LYS A 207 -5.31 12.93 -7.92
N GLU A 208 -5.47 14.22 -8.22
CA GLU A 208 -5.81 15.20 -7.21
C GLU A 208 -7.31 15.10 -6.90
N ILE A 209 -7.66 15.06 -5.62
CA ILE A 209 -9.03 14.89 -5.15
C ILE A 209 -9.33 15.85 -4.01
N VAL A 210 -10.60 16.19 -3.86
CA VAL A 210 -11.11 16.96 -2.71
C VAL A 210 -12.00 16.04 -1.89
N VAL A 211 -11.62 15.82 -0.62
CA VAL A 211 -12.44 15.09 0.34
C VAL A 211 -13.33 16.10 1.06
N PRO A 212 -14.67 15.97 0.99
CA PRO A 212 -15.59 16.91 1.63
C PRO A 212 -15.66 16.68 3.16
N GLU A 213 -16.21 17.66 3.88
CA GLU A 213 -16.43 17.55 5.33
C GLU A 213 -17.41 16.43 5.72
N THR A 214 -18.35 16.13 4.83
CA THR A 214 -19.34 15.06 5.03
C THR A 214 -19.54 14.29 3.73
N GLY A 215 -19.79 12.98 3.86
CA GLY A 215 -20.01 12.09 2.71
C GLY A 215 -18.72 11.49 2.17
N GLY A 216 -18.65 11.30 0.86
CA GLY A 216 -17.52 10.61 0.22
C GLY A 216 -17.24 11.10 -1.19
N VAL A 217 -16.09 10.73 -1.69
CA VAL A 217 -15.67 10.94 -3.08
C VAL A 217 -15.41 9.59 -3.74
N LYS A 218 -15.91 9.44 -4.98
CA LYS A 218 -15.64 8.23 -5.78
C LYS A 218 -14.53 8.52 -6.77
N VAL A 219 -13.51 7.65 -6.80
CA VAL A 219 -12.34 7.78 -7.69
C VAL A 219 -12.00 6.42 -8.26
N ASP A 220 -12.10 6.28 -9.58
CA ASP A 220 -11.75 5.04 -10.27
C ASP A 220 -10.38 5.19 -10.94
N PHE A 221 -9.59 4.10 -11.01
CA PHE A 221 -8.27 4.06 -11.64
C PHE A 221 -8.20 2.98 -12.70
N THR A 222 -7.43 3.27 -13.76
CA THR A 222 -7.05 2.29 -14.78
C THR A 222 -5.54 2.37 -14.95
N LEU A 223 -4.81 1.36 -14.46
CA LEU A 223 -3.37 1.28 -14.60
C LEU A 223 -3.01 0.48 -15.85
N GLY A 224 -1.99 0.91 -16.58
CA GLY A 224 -1.59 0.20 -17.78
C GLY A 224 -0.27 0.70 -18.36
N ILE A 225 0.33 -0.12 -19.22
CA ILE A 225 1.52 0.25 -19.99
C ILE A 225 1.02 0.89 -21.27
N THR A 226 1.02 2.21 -21.32
CA THR A 226 0.60 2.98 -22.50
C THR A 226 1.68 3.10 -23.58
N GLN A 227 2.95 2.93 -23.19
CA GLN A 227 4.10 2.96 -24.08
C GLN A 227 5.11 1.90 -23.66
N LEU A 228 5.58 1.10 -24.62
CA LEU A 228 6.74 0.23 -24.40
C LEU A 228 7.99 1.10 -24.30
N PRO A 229 8.98 0.74 -23.44
CA PRO A 229 10.26 1.43 -23.41
C PRO A 229 10.85 1.40 -24.82
N LYS A 230 11.29 2.55 -25.33
CA LYS A 230 12.11 2.61 -26.53
C LYS A 230 13.54 2.32 -26.10
N TYR A 231 14.08 1.21 -26.57
CA TYR A 231 15.50 0.86 -26.45
C TYR A 231 16.28 1.48 -27.61
#